data_9334b9470081ae1ae2c735eaf4cf6880
#
_entry.id   9334b9470081ae1ae2c735eaf4cf6880
#
_cell.length_a   1.000
_cell.length_b   1.000
_cell.length_c   1.000
_cell.angle_alpha   90.00
_cell.angle_beta   90.00
_cell.angle_gamma   90.00
#
_symmetry.space_group_name_H-M   'P 1'
#
loop_
_entity.id
_entity.type
_entity.pdbx_description
1 polymer ?
#
loop_
_entity_poly.entity_id
_entity_poly.type
_entity_poly.pdbx_seq_one_letter_code
_entity_poly.pdbx_strand_id
1 'polypeptide(L)'
;MRKRVLTLWDGKVVLALLILAGCIITAFSAYRQIYVKMPDYAAKQIIRSVQDGDVETFSRYVDQEALTGQFFDALILHKTAREDQSLVLSVIHSPLRSAFVSAADLYITWTLAGNTDNEQYNTVATSLRNTLKSAGLSIPISGWHLDSADWSHDNTVTFILYNEQLDASVPCTVTMEKTPDDTWRITGLADAKGFISDLQAVMNHELDAYNRPVRQKIDALLTLQNVSAKLVSDQDKTFLRLSYTPVFHQDREQIAAIKAVYTLRRKSDDAVLYTSPLRLSTSAERSTYESQFLLNPLIPSQYALIRSANIDDTTSILEITAITLKDGTELAVENDLPQSY
;
A
#
# COMPACT_ATOMS: atom_id res chain seq x y z
N MET A 1 -78.01 -33.88 8.46
CA MET A 1 -76.78 -33.14 8.57
C MET A 1 -75.85 -33.71 9.65
N ARG A 2 -74.86 -34.52 9.33
CA ARG A 2 -73.87 -35.06 10.30
C ARG A 2 -72.81 -34.01 10.54
N LYS A 3 -72.77 -33.39 11.70
CA LYS A 3 -71.60 -32.61 12.16
C LYS A 3 -70.46 -33.59 12.38
N ARG A 4 -69.42 -33.51 11.52
CA ARG A 4 -68.11 -34.11 11.78
C ARG A 4 -67.51 -33.34 12.94
N VAL A 5 -67.50 -33.98 14.12
CA VAL A 5 -66.69 -33.58 15.25
C VAL A 5 -65.25 -33.78 14.82
N LEU A 6 -64.48 -32.69 14.68
CA LEU A 6 -63.06 -32.75 14.62
C LEU A 6 -62.55 -33.45 15.88
N THR A 7 -62.19 -34.72 15.79
CA THR A 7 -61.51 -35.42 16.83
C THR A 7 -60.23 -34.68 17.17
N LEU A 8 -60.21 -34.19 18.43
CA LEU A 8 -59.01 -33.66 19.06
C LEU A 8 -57.85 -34.58 18.75
N TRP A 9 -56.77 -33.99 18.24
CA TRP A 9 -55.51 -34.70 18.07
C TRP A 9 -55.18 -35.51 19.31
N ASP A 10 -54.87 -36.77 19.12
CA ASP A 10 -54.50 -37.68 20.24
C ASP A 10 -53.43 -36.96 21.06
N GLY A 11 -53.62 -36.82 22.36
CA GLY A 11 -52.70 -36.07 23.24
C GLY A 11 -51.26 -36.52 23.15
N LYS A 12 -51.06 -37.77 22.69
CA LYS A 12 -49.74 -38.31 22.36
C LYS A 12 -49.07 -37.63 21.16
N VAL A 13 -49.86 -37.25 20.15
CA VAL A 13 -49.34 -36.53 18.93
C VAL A 13 -48.99 -35.09 19.29
N VAL A 14 -49.79 -34.43 20.11
CA VAL A 14 -49.50 -33.09 20.62
C VAL A 14 -48.24 -33.09 21.49
N LEU A 15 -48.10 -34.08 22.36
CA LEU A 15 -46.92 -34.23 23.21
C LEU A 15 -45.67 -34.52 22.37
N ALA A 16 -45.77 -35.39 21.36
CA ALA A 16 -44.64 -35.68 20.44
C ALA A 16 -44.20 -34.43 19.65
N LEU A 17 -45.14 -33.60 19.19
CA LEU A 17 -44.84 -32.35 18.51
C LEU A 17 -44.19 -31.32 19.44
N LEU A 18 -44.62 -31.25 20.69
CA LEU A 18 -44.00 -30.37 21.70
C LEU A 18 -42.57 -30.81 22.05
N ILE A 19 -42.32 -32.10 22.17
CA ILE A 19 -40.98 -32.66 22.39
C ILE A 19 -40.10 -32.39 21.17
N LEU A 20 -40.59 -32.60 19.95
CA LEU A 20 -39.86 -32.31 18.71
C LEU A 20 -39.53 -30.83 18.61
N ALA A 21 -40.49 -29.93 18.88
CA ALA A 21 -40.26 -28.49 18.90
C ALA A 21 -39.22 -28.09 19.97
N GLY A 22 -39.27 -28.68 21.16
CA GLY A 22 -38.29 -28.49 22.22
C GLY A 22 -36.88 -28.95 21.79
N CYS A 23 -36.78 -30.12 21.14
CA CYS A 23 -35.51 -30.60 20.59
C CYS A 23 -34.95 -29.69 19.48
N ILE A 24 -35.80 -29.18 18.59
CA ILE A 24 -35.40 -28.24 17.55
C ILE A 24 -34.91 -26.92 18.17
N ILE A 25 -35.63 -26.37 19.15
CA ILE A 25 -35.25 -25.13 19.85
C ILE A 25 -33.92 -25.31 20.58
N THR A 26 -33.74 -26.43 21.30
CA THR A 26 -32.50 -26.71 22.01
C THR A 26 -31.34 -26.96 21.05
N ALA A 27 -31.53 -27.72 19.97
CA ALA A 27 -30.53 -27.92 18.93
C ALA A 27 -30.15 -26.62 18.21
N PHE A 28 -31.14 -25.79 17.91
CA PHE A 28 -30.89 -24.47 17.31
C PHE A 28 -30.16 -23.53 18.28
N SER A 29 -30.53 -23.51 19.55
CA SER A 29 -29.84 -22.72 20.58
C SER A 29 -28.41 -23.20 20.79
N ALA A 30 -28.17 -24.52 20.84
CA ALA A 30 -26.84 -25.09 20.95
C ALA A 30 -26.02 -24.80 19.70
N TYR A 31 -26.59 -24.96 18.50
CA TYR A 31 -25.95 -24.61 17.24
C TYR A 31 -25.57 -23.12 17.22
N ARG A 32 -26.50 -22.23 17.60
CA ARG A 32 -26.23 -20.78 17.67
C ARG A 32 -25.10 -20.45 18.64
N GLN A 33 -25.04 -21.08 19.81
CA GLN A 33 -23.96 -20.89 20.79
C GLN A 33 -22.62 -21.37 20.27
N ILE A 34 -22.58 -22.49 19.53
CA ILE A 34 -21.35 -22.98 18.89
C ILE A 34 -20.95 -22.07 17.72
N TYR A 35 -21.93 -21.69 16.90
CA TYR A 35 -21.66 -20.86 15.70
C TYR A 35 -21.12 -19.48 16.06
N VAL A 36 -21.64 -18.83 17.11
CA VAL A 36 -21.13 -17.53 17.59
C VAL A 36 -19.67 -17.60 18.03
N LYS A 37 -19.20 -18.79 18.41
CA LYS A 37 -17.82 -19.05 18.81
C LYS A 37 -16.91 -19.48 17.65
N MET A 38 -17.39 -19.40 16.43
CA MET A 38 -16.59 -19.69 15.24
C MET A 38 -15.96 -18.42 14.66
N PRO A 39 -14.74 -18.50 14.13
CA PRO A 39 -14.09 -17.35 13.53
C PRO A 39 -14.85 -16.81 12.30
N ASP A 40 -15.49 -17.70 11.52
CA ASP A 40 -16.35 -17.31 10.39
C ASP A 40 -17.53 -16.41 10.84
N TYR A 41 -18.06 -16.62 12.04
CA TYR A 41 -19.06 -15.72 12.60
C TYR A 41 -18.48 -14.34 12.88
N ALA A 42 -17.30 -14.26 13.50
CA ALA A 42 -16.63 -12.99 13.77
C ALA A 42 -16.32 -12.23 12.48
N ALA A 43 -15.81 -12.91 11.45
CA ALA A 43 -15.58 -12.30 10.14
C ALA A 43 -16.87 -11.72 9.53
N LYS A 44 -18.00 -12.47 9.61
CA LYS A 44 -19.30 -11.97 9.16
C LYS A 44 -19.82 -10.79 9.98
N GLN A 45 -19.55 -10.75 11.29
CA GLN A 45 -19.92 -9.59 12.12
C GLN A 45 -19.10 -8.36 11.74
N ILE A 46 -17.81 -8.53 11.44
CA ILE A 46 -16.95 -7.44 10.95
C ILE A 46 -17.49 -6.88 9.63
N ILE A 47 -17.80 -7.75 8.65
CA ILE A 47 -18.35 -7.30 7.36
C ILE A 47 -19.66 -6.52 7.58
N ARG A 48 -20.57 -7.04 8.40
CA ARG A 48 -21.84 -6.36 8.70
C ARG A 48 -21.64 -5.04 9.42
N SER A 49 -20.75 -5.00 10.42
CA SER A 49 -20.49 -3.76 11.16
C SER A 49 -19.93 -2.66 10.25
N VAL A 50 -19.11 -3.01 9.26
CA VAL A 50 -18.63 -2.07 8.23
C VAL A 50 -19.79 -1.59 7.36
N GLN A 51 -20.66 -2.50 6.90
CA GLN A 51 -21.81 -2.15 6.05
C GLN A 51 -22.88 -1.32 6.79
N ASP A 52 -23.12 -1.61 8.07
CA ASP A 52 -24.13 -0.96 8.89
C ASP A 52 -23.61 0.29 9.62
N GLY A 53 -22.30 0.57 9.57
CA GLY A 53 -21.67 1.66 10.30
C GLY A 53 -21.63 1.44 11.83
N ASP A 54 -21.66 0.18 12.27
CA ASP A 54 -21.69 -0.18 13.71
C ASP A 54 -20.27 -0.23 14.29
N VAL A 55 -19.81 0.93 14.76
CA VAL A 55 -18.49 1.10 15.38
C VAL A 55 -18.30 0.22 16.62
N GLU A 56 -19.35 0.01 17.43
CA GLU A 56 -19.24 -0.77 18.66
C GLU A 56 -18.99 -2.25 18.34
N THR A 57 -19.77 -2.81 17.42
CA THR A 57 -19.57 -4.18 16.95
C THR A 57 -18.22 -4.34 16.28
N PHE A 58 -17.82 -3.39 15.42
CA PHE A 58 -16.50 -3.42 14.77
C PHE A 58 -15.36 -3.48 15.81
N SER A 59 -15.35 -2.57 16.78
CA SER A 59 -14.30 -2.50 17.82
C SER A 59 -14.27 -3.73 18.74
N ARG A 60 -15.40 -4.44 18.88
CA ARG A 60 -15.46 -5.71 19.63
C ARG A 60 -14.69 -6.82 18.92
N TYR A 61 -14.78 -6.88 17.59
CA TYR A 61 -14.18 -7.95 16.78
C TYR A 61 -12.83 -7.59 16.16
N VAL A 62 -12.42 -6.31 16.21
CA VAL A 62 -11.16 -5.83 15.61
C VAL A 62 -10.34 -5.07 16.64
N ASP A 63 -9.07 -5.45 16.78
CA ASP A 63 -8.07 -4.67 17.52
C ASP A 63 -7.44 -3.63 16.59
N GLN A 64 -8.07 -2.46 16.50
CA GLN A 64 -7.66 -1.41 15.58
C GLN A 64 -6.24 -0.91 15.89
N GLU A 65 -5.89 -0.79 17.17
CA GLU A 65 -4.56 -0.35 17.61
C GLU A 65 -3.47 -1.35 17.18
N ALA A 66 -3.71 -2.64 17.39
CA ALA A 66 -2.77 -3.67 16.99
C ALA A 66 -2.59 -3.72 15.47
N LEU A 67 -3.68 -3.68 14.68
CA LEU A 67 -3.63 -3.69 13.22
C LEU A 67 -2.89 -2.48 12.65
N THR A 68 -3.31 -1.28 13.06
CA THR A 68 -2.74 -0.03 12.54
C THR A 68 -1.29 0.14 12.97
N GLY A 69 -0.95 -0.33 14.19
CA GLY A 69 0.42 -0.35 14.67
C GLY A 69 1.32 -1.29 13.88
N GLN A 70 0.88 -2.52 13.61
CA GLN A 70 1.64 -3.48 12.79
C GLN A 70 1.79 -3.01 11.34
N PHE A 71 0.75 -2.41 10.78
CA PHE A 71 0.82 -1.80 9.45
C PHE A 71 1.87 -0.69 9.40
N PHE A 72 1.86 0.23 10.38
CA PHE A 72 2.87 1.29 10.46
C PHE A 72 4.30 0.74 10.61
N ASP A 73 4.48 -0.23 11.50
CA ASP A 73 5.79 -0.85 11.74
C ASP A 73 6.33 -1.51 10.46
N ALA A 74 5.47 -2.24 9.73
CA ALA A 74 5.82 -2.85 8.46
C ALA A 74 6.11 -1.81 7.36
N LEU A 75 5.37 -0.71 7.32
CA LEU A 75 5.57 0.39 6.39
C LEU A 75 6.94 1.06 6.59
N ILE A 76 7.31 1.34 7.83
CA ILE A 76 8.63 1.90 8.15
C ILE A 76 9.76 0.92 7.82
N LEU A 77 9.59 -0.37 8.13
CA LEU A 77 10.57 -1.40 7.75
C LEU A 77 10.73 -1.51 6.24
N HIS A 78 9.63 -1.45 5.49
CA HIS A 78 9.66 -1.47 4.03
C HIS A 78 10.43 -0.28 3.45
N LYS A 79 10.23 0.91 4.00
CA LYS A 79 10.97 2.12 3.63
C LYS A 79 12.46 2.01 3.98
N THR A 80 12.79 1.61 5.22
CA THR A 80 14.19 1.53 5.69
C THR A 80 15.00 0.47 4.95
N ALA A 81 14.36 -0.59 4.48
CA ALA A 81 15.03 -1.58 3.62
C ALA A 81 15.44 -0.99 2.26
N ARG A 82 14.75 0.05 1.80
CA ARG A 82 15.05 0.76 0.54
C ARG A 82 15.96 1.96 0.70
N GLU A 83 15.97 2.59 1.87
CA GLU A 83 16.74 3.80 2.18
C GLU A 83 17.56 3.58 3.45
N ASP A 84 18.86 3.86 3.44
CA ASP A 84 19.78 3.71 4.58
C ASP A 84 19.56 4.78 5.69
N GLN A 85 18.34 4.99 6.14
CA GLN A 85 18.00 6.01 7.15
C GLN A 85 17.76 5.44 8.56
N SER A 86 18.31 4.29 8.89
CA SER A 86 17.98 3.49 10.08
C SER A 86 18.16 4.21 11.43
N LEU A 87 19.15 5.10 11.59
CA LEU A 87 19.48 5.70 12.91
C LEU A 87 18.51 6.83 13.30
N VAL A 88 18.09 7.68 12.38
CA VAL A 88 17.17 8.79 12.69
C VAL A 88 15.78 8.26 12.95
N LEU A 89 15.34 7.26 12.19
CA LEU A 89 14.02 6.65 12.33
C LEU A 89 13.84 5.91 13.66
N SER A 90 14.90 5.29 14.23
CA SER A 90 14.79 4.59 15.50
C SER A 90 14.41 5.51 16.69
N VAL A 91 14.84 6.76 16.66
CA VAL A 91 14.55 7.74 17.73
C VAL A 91 13.13 8.30 17.64
N ILE A 92 12.63 8.53 16.41
CA ILE A 92 11.32 9.15 16.18
C ILE A 92 10.20 8.13 15.94
N HIS A 93 10.54 6.84 15.85
CA HIS A 93 9.59 5.76 15.52
C HIS A 93 8.41 5.71 16.50
N SER A 94 8.68 5.68 17.80
CA SER A 94 7.62 5.52 18.81
C SER A 94 6.59 6.67 18.83
N PRO A 95 6.99 7.96 18.85
CA PRO A 95 6.01 9.05 18.77
C PRO A 95 5.27 9.11 17.43
N LEU A 96 5.93 8.81 16.31
CA LEU A 96 5.27 8.77 15.00
C LEU A 96 4.26 7.62 14.92
N ARG A 97 4.62 6.44 15.45
CA ARG A 97 3.72 5.29 15.53
C ARG A 97 2.46 5.63 16.33
N SER A 98 2.62 6.20 17.52
CA SER A 98 1.48 6.58 18.37
C SER A 98 0.57 7.61 17.69
N ALA A 99 1.15 8.63 17.05
CA ALA A 99 0.40 9.64 16.30
C ALA A 99 -0.35 9.02 15.11
N PHE A 100 0.30 8.13 14.35
CA PHE A 100 -0.33 7.43 13.23
C PHE A 100 -1.48 6.56 13.68
N VAL A 101 -1.28 5.72 14.71
CA VAL A 101 -2.31 4.82 15.26
C VAL A 101 -3.52 5.62 15.73
N SER A 102 -3.31 6.71 16.48
CA SER A 102 -4.41 7.56 16.95
C SER A 102 -5.18 8.22 15.80
N ALA A 103 -4.46 8.70 14.77
CA ALA A 103 -5.09 9.29 13.60
C ALA A 103 -5.88 8.25 12.78
N ALA A 104 -5.33 7.03 12.64
CA ALA A 104 -6.00 5.95 11.94
C ALA A 104 -7.26 5.47 12.68
N ASP A 105 -7.20 5.36 13.99
CA ASP A 105 -8.35 4.99 14.83
C ASP A 105 -9.50 6.00 14.69
N LEU A 106 -9.20 7.29 14.78
CA LEU A 106 -10.18 8.36 14.55
C LEU A 106 -10.75 8.31 13.13
N TYR A 107 -9.90 8.14 12.13
CA TYR A 107 -10.32 8.08 10.73
C TYR A 107 -11.27 6.89 10.48
N ILE A 108 -10.90 5.69 10.96
CA ILE A 108 -11.72 4.48 10.83
C ILE A 108 -13.06 4.68 11.54
N THR A 109 -13.04 5.16 12.78
CA THR A 109 -14.24 5.38 13.60
C THR A 109 -15.20 6.37 12.93
N TRP A 110 -14.70 7.49 12.43
CA TRP A 110 -15.54 8.49 11.76
C TRP A 110 -16.05 8.01 10.40
N THR A 111 -15.23 7.29 9.64
CA THR A 111 -15.63 6.71 8.36
C THR A 111 -16.77 5.69 8.57
N LEU A 112 -16.63 4.78 9.53
CA LEU A 112 -17.66 3.80 9.86
C LEU A 112 -18.96 4.49 10.35
N ALA A 113 -18.84 5.51 11.20
CA ALA A 113 -20.00 6.26 11.70
C ALA A 113 -20.66 7.17 10.66
N GLY A 114 -20.14 7.25 9.44
CA GLY A 114 -20.62 8.18 8.39
C GLY A 114 -20.36 9.66 8.69
N ASN A 115 -19.47 9.99 9.63
CA ASN A 115 -19.14 11.35 10.05
C ASN A 115 -18.02 11.95 9.20
N THR A 116 -18.15 11.91 7.89
CA THR A 116 -17.10 12.30 6.93
C THR A 116 -17.15 13.78 6.51
N ASP A 117 -18.23 14.49 6.83
CA ASP A 117 -18.49 15.86 6.33
C ASP A 117 -18.01 16.96 7.31
N ASN A 118 -16.88 16.73 8.00
CA ASN A 118 -16.36 17.73 8.94
C ASN A 118 -14.87 18.06 8.70
N GLU A 119 -14.47 19.26 9.11
CA GLU A 119 -13.10 19.78 8.91
C GLU A 119 -12.05 18.92 9.63
N GLN A 120 -12.39 18.36 10.80
CA GLN A 120 -11.49 17.51 11.57
C GLN A 120 -11.22 16.19 10.85
N TYR A 121 -12.25 15.56 10.25
CA TYR A 121 -12.08 14.38 9.42
C TYR A 121 -11.11 14.65 8.26
N ASN A 122 -11.32 15.77 7.53
CA ASN A 122 -10.45 16.15 6.41
C ASN A 122 -9.00 16.39 6.85
N THR A 123 -8.81 16.97 8.03
CA THR A 123 -7.48 17.21 8.62
C THR A 123 -6.79 15.87 8.94
N VAL A 124 -7.48 14.94 9.59
CA VAL A 124 -6.95 13.61 9.93
C VAL A 124 -6.67 12.81 8.65
N ALA A 125 -7.59 12.80 7.70
CA ALA A 125 -7.42 12.14 6.42
C ALA A 125 -6.18 12.66 5.65
N THR A 126 -6.00 13.99 5.63
CA THR A 126 -4.83 14.62 5.01
C THR A 126 -3.53 14.25 5.73
N SER A 127 -3.54 14.23 7.05
CA SER A 127 -2.38 13.82 7.86
C SER A 127 -1.98 12.38 7.60
N LEU A 128 -2.93 11.45 7.58
CA LEU A 128 -2.70 10.04 7.24
C LEU A 128 -2.13 9.89 5.83
N ARG A 129 -2.75 10.54 4.84
CA ARG A 129 -2.25 10.51 3.45
C ARG A 129 -0.81 11.00 3.35
N ASN A 130 -0.49 12.12 3.99
CA ASN A 130 0.86 12.67 3.99
C ASN A 130 1.87 11.75 4.68
N THR A 131 1.47 11.07 5.77
CA THR A 131 2.30 10.09 6.45
C THR A 131 2.56 8.87 5.57
N LEU A 132 1.54 8.30 4.94
CA LEU A 132 1.66 7.19 4.00
C LEU A 132 2.57 7.57 2.81
N LYS A 133 2.33 8.72 2.20
CA LYS A 133 3.14 9.25 1.11
C LYS A 133 4.60 9.45 1.52
N SER A 134 4.85 10.02 2.69
CA SER A 134 6.20 10.19 3.23
C SER A 134 6.91 8.87 3.48
N ALA A 135 6.16 7.80 3.75
CA ALA A 135 6.66 6.45 3.87
C ALA A 135 6.77 5.71 2.52
N GLY A 136 6.48 6.38 1.40
CA GLY A 136 6.59 5.82 0.05
C GLY A 136 5.35 5.02 -0.41
N LEU A 137 4.20 5.20 0.25
CA LEU A 137 2.95 4.54 -0.10
C LEU A 137 1.88 5.59 -0.43
N SER A 138 1.73 5.91 -1.71
CA SER A 138 0.76 6.90 -2.21
C SER A 138 -0.54 6.23 -2.62
N ILE A 139 -1.31 5.71 -1.65
CA ILE A 139 -2.61 5.08 -1.90
C ILE A 139 -3.77 6.05 -1.61
N PRO A 140 -4.91 5.92 -2.33
CA PRO A 140 -6.14 6.57 -1.89
C PRO A 140 -6.54 5.98 -0.54
N ILE A 141 -6.88 6.83 0.43
CA ILE A 141 -7.36 6.38 1.75
C ILE A 141 -8.87 6.17 1.77
N SER A 142 -9.59 6.61 0.73
CA SER A 142 -11.03 6.45 0.53
C SER A 142 -11.34 5.51 -0.63
N GLY A 143 -12.60 5.11 -0.76
CA GLY A 143 -13.06 4.25 -1.86
C GLY A 143 -12.73 2.78 -1.72
N TRP A 144 -12.22 2.33 -0.57
CA TRP A 144 -12.01 0.93 -0.25
C TRP A 144 -13.29 0.28 0.26
N HIS A 145 -13.62 -0.88 -0.30
CA HIS A 145 -14.75 -1.71 0.09
C HIS A 145 -14.27 -3.09 0.48
N LEU A 146 -14.93 -3.64 1.48
CA LEU A 146 -14.74 -5.03 1.86
C LEU A 146 -15.64 -5.91 0.97
N ASP A 147 -15.05 -6.58 -0.02
CA ASP A 147 -15.80 -7.37 -1.01
C ASP A 147 -16.16 -8.74 -0.46
N SER A 148 -15.18 -9.48 0.06
CA SER A 148 -15.37 -10.84 0.56
C SER A 148 -14.37 -11.19 1.65
N ALA A 149 -14.65 -12.30 2.36
CA ALA A 149 -13.74 -12.86 3.34
C ALA A 149 -13.68 -14.38 3.16
N ASP A 150 -12.46 -14.92 3.16
CA ASP A 150 -12.20 -16.37 3.13
C ASP A 150 -11.46 -16.78 4.40
N TRP A 151 -11.95 -17.87 5.00
CA TRP A 151 -11.40 -18.41 6.23
C TRP A 151 -10.41 -19.54 5.93
N SER A 152 -9.20 -19.43 6.43
CA SER A 152 -8.24 -20.53 6.45
C SER A 152 -8.19 -21.24 7.80
N HIS A 153 -7.74 -22.51 7.84
CA HIS A 153 -7.75 -23.34 9.04
C HIS A 153 -6.72 -22.90 10.12
N ASP A 154 -5.85 -21.94 9.83
CA ASP A 154 -4.72 -21.52 10.68
C ASP A 154 -4.99 -20.23 11.46
N ASN A 155 -6.20 -20.04 11.97
CA ASN A 155 -6.63 -18.82 12.70
C ASN A 155 -6.41 -17.53 11.87
N THR A 156 -6.45 -17.62 10.56
CA THR A 156 -6.36 -16.48 9.66
C THR A 156 -7.60 -16.33 8.81
N VAL A 157 -7.92 -15.10 8.50
CA VAL A 157 -8.97 -14.72 7.53
C VAL A 157 -8.34 -13.80 6.48
N THR A 158 -8.59 -14.09 5.21
CA THR A 158 -8.22 -13.21 4.12
C THR A 158 -9.43 -12.40 3.71
N PHE A 159 -9.36 -11.10 3.89
CA PHE A 159 -10.31 -10.15 3.37
C PHE A 159 -9.85 -9.67 1.99
N ILE A 160 -10.76 -9.59 1.04
CA ILE A 160 -10.50 -8.96 -0.25
C ILE A 160 -10.97 -7.52 -0.17
N LEU A 161 -10.03 -6.59 -0.24
CA LEU A 161 -10.30 -5.16 -0.25
C LEU A 161 -10.31 -4.69 -1.70
N TYR A 162 -11.42 -4.15 -2.16
CA TYR A 162 -11.56 -3.58 -3.49
C TYR A 162 -11.57 -2.07 -3.42
N ASN A 163 -10.91 -1.41 -4.35
CA ASN A 163 -10.94 0.05 -4.49
C ASN A 163 -11.50 0.44 -5.85
N GLU A 164 -12.61 1.21 -5.85
CA GLU A 164 -13.29 1.62 -7.09
C GLU A 164 -12.46 2.56 -7.96
N GLN A 165 -11.65 3.42 -7.35
CA GLN A 165 -10.82 4.38 -8.08
C GLN A 165 -9.66 3.70 -8.82
N LEU A 166 -9.15 2.62 -8.26
CA LEU A 166 -8.03 1.84 -8.80
C LEU A 166 -8.51 0.65 -9.63
N ASP A 167 -9.82 0.35 -9.65
CA ASP A 167 -10.40 -0.88 -10.22
C ASP A 167 -9.58 -2.14 -9.86
N ALA A 168 -9.17 -2.22 -8.60
CA ALA A 168 -8.23 -3.23 -8.13
C ALA A 168 -8.61 -3.82 -6.78
N SER A 169 -8.31 -5.11 -6.61
CA SER A 169 -8.49 -5.84 -5.37
C SER A 169 -7.17 -6.20 -4.73
N VAL A 170 -7.08 -6.06 -3.42
CA VAL A 170 -5.89 -6.42 -2.64
C VAL A 170 -6.29 -7.38 -1.52
N PRO A 171 -5.64 -8.55 -1.39
CA PRO A 171 -5.88 -9.46 -0.29
C PRO A 171 -5.22 -8.94 0.99
N CYS A 172 -5.98 -8.93 2.09
CA CYS A 172 -5.51 -8.57 3.41
C CYS A 172 -5.72 -9.76 4.35
N THR A 173 -4.65 -10.50 4.65
CA THR A 173 -4.73 -11.65 5.56
C THR A 173 -4.44 -11.19 6.99
N VAL A 174 -5.41 -11.44 7.87
CA VAL A 174 -5.35 -11.08 9.29
C VAL A 174 -5.27 -12.31 10.18
N THR A 175 -4.65 -12.17 11.34
CA THR A 175 -4.67 -13.18 12.40
C THR A 175 -5.82 -12.91 13.35
N MET A 176 -6.45 -13.99 13.84
CA MET A 176 -7.52 -13.94 14.82
C MET A 176 -7.16 -14.75 16.06
N GLU A 177 -7.51 -14.23 17.21
CA GLU A 177 -7.33 -14.91 18.49
C GLU A 177 -8.66 -15.04 19.24
N LYS A 178 -8.74 -16.07 20.08
CA LYS A 178 -9.87 -16.27 20.96
C LYS A 178 -9.79 -15.33 22.14
N THR A 179 -10.87 -14.61 22.38
CA THR A 179 -11.03 -13.77 23.57
C THR A 179 -11.37 -14.61 24.80
N PRO A 180 -11.27 -14.07 26.03
CA PRO A 180 -11.71 -14.75 27.24
C PRO A 180 -13.21 -15.19 27.22
N ASP A 181 -14.04 -14.49 26.45
CA ASP A 181 -15.47 -14.80 26.26
C ASP A 181 -15.69 -15.88 25.19
N ASP A 182 -14.63 -16.54 24.75
CA ASP A 182 -14.67 -17.63 23.76
C ASP A 182 -15.16 -17.16 22.36
N THR A 183 -15.09 -15.85 22.09
CA THR A 183 -15.31 -15.24 20.76
C THR A 183 -14.00 -15.01 20.05
N TRP A 184 -14.02 -14.72 18.73
CA TRP A 184 -12.82 -14.44 17.95
C TRP A 184 -12.68 -12.95 17.69
N ARG A 185 -11.43 -12.47 17.73
CA ARG A 185 -11.08 -11.07 17.46
C ARG A 185 -9.86 -11.01 16.56
N ILE A 186 -9.86 -10.09 15.61
CA ILE A 186 -8.66 -9.78 14.82
C ILE A 186 -7.65 -9.08 15.74
N THR A 187 -6.42 -9.60 15.77
CA THR A 187 -5.33 -9.09 16.61
C THR A 187 -4.11 -8.66 15.81
N GLY A 188 -4.09 -8.89 14.49
CA GLY A 188 -2.95 -8.48 13.68
C GLY A 188 -3.06 -8.82 12.20
N LEU A 189 -2.06 -8.39 11.46
CA LEU A 189 -1.83 -8.75 10.07
C LEU A 189 -0.95 -10.00 10.01
N ALA A 190 -1.37 -11.02 9.29
CA ALA A 190 -0.60 -12.26 9.14
C ALA A 190 0.66 -12.03 8.27
N ASP A 191 0.55 -11.18 7.25
CA ASP A 191 1.66 -10.76 6.39
C ASP A 191 1.55 -9.26 6.06
N ALA A 192 1.92 -8.42 7.03
CA ALA A 192 1.90 -6.98 6.85
C ALA A 192 2.83 -6.49 5.73
N LYS A 193 3.99 -7.16 5.53
CA LYS A 193 4.94 -6.80 4.48
C LYS A 193 4.40 -7.15 3.10
N GLY A 194 3.84 -8.34 2.93
CA GLY A 194 3.19 -8.77 1.68
C GLY A 194 2.05 -7.83 1.32
N PHE A 195 1.18 -7.51 2.28
CA PHE A 195 0.08 -6.58 2.08
C PHE A 195 0.52 -5.19 1.59
N ILE A 196 1.59 -4.60 2.18
CA ILE A 196 2.15 -3.33 1.72
C ILE A 196 2.74 -3.46 0.31
N SER A 197 3.38 -4.59 0.01
CA SER A 197 3.93 -4.85 -1.33
C SER A 197 2.83 -4.96 -2.39
N ASP A 198 1.72 -5.60 -2.07
CA ASP A 198 0.56 -5.73 -2.96
C ASP A 198 -0.11 -4.37 -3.21
N LEU A 199 -0.30 -3.57 -2.15
CA LEU A 199 -0.79 -2.19 -2.27
C LEU A 199 0.12 -1.37 -3.20
N GLN A 200 1.43 -1.46 -3.02
CA GLN A 200 2.39 -0.75 -3.87
C GLN A 200 2.36 -1.24 -5.32
N ALA A 201 2.22 -2.55 -5.54
CA ALA A 201 2.15 -3.11 -6.89
C ALA A 201 0.94 -2.57 -7.65
N VAL A 202 -0.24 -2.52 -7.01
CA VAL A 202 -1.45 -1.92 -7.59
C VAL A 202 -1.21 -0.44 -7.92
N MET A 203 -0.67 0.33 -6.97
CA MET A 203 -0.40 1.76 -7.19
C MET A 203 0.57 2.02 -8.32
N ASN A 204 1.66 1.24 -8.40
CA ASN A 204 2.63 1.36 -9.46
C ASN A 204 2.00 1.02 -10.83
N HIS A 205 1.14 -0.01 -10.88
CA HIS A 205 0.44 -0.39 -12.10
C HIS A 205 -0.44 0.76 -12.62
N GLU A 206 -1.24 1.36 -11.74
CA GLU A 206 -2.13 2.48 -12.09
C GLU A 206 -1.34 3.75 -12.47
N LEU A 207 -0.28 4.06 -11.72
CA LEU A 207 0.60 5.19 -12.02
C LEU A 207 1.28 5.02 -13.38
N ASP A 208 1.74 3.80 -13.70
CA ASP A 208 2.32 3.50 -15.02
C ASP A 208 1.29 3.61 -16.14
N ALA A 209 0.05 3.14 -15.90
CA ALA A 209 -1.05 3.30 -16.85
C ALA A 209 -1.37 4.80 -17.09
N TYR A 210 -1.45 5.58 -16.01
CA TYR A 210 -1.67 7.03 -16.07
C TYR A 210 -0.56 7.76 -16.84
N ASN A 211 0.69 7.42 -16.57
CA ASN A 211 1.86 8.05 -17.20
C ASN A 211 2.14 7.57 -18.63
N ARG A 212 1.57 6.44 -19.05
CA ARG A 212 1.84 5.84 -20.36
C ARG A 212 1.69 6.80 -21.55
N PRO A 213 0.63 7.62 -21.66
CA PRO A 213 0.48 8.56 -22.77
C PRO A 213 1.57 9.64 -22.79
N VAL A 214 2.01 10.10 -21.62
CA VAL A 214 3.08 11.10 -21.51
C VAL A 214 4.43 10.46 -21.83
N ARG A 215 4.73 9.28 -21.32
CA ARG A 215 5.95 8.52 -21.64
C ARG A 215 6.07 8.27 -23.14
N GLN A 216 4.99 7.88 -23.82
CA GLN A 216 4.98 7.70 -25.28
C GLN A 216 5.31 8.98 -26.02
N LYS A 217 4.82 10.15 -25.59
CA LYS A 217 5.18 11.45 -26.19
C LYS A 217 6.64 11.81 -25.93
N ILE A 218 7.15 11.55 -24.72
CA ILE A 218 8.56 11.74 -24.37
C ILE A 218 9.44 10.86 -25.24
N ASP A 219 9.13 9.57 -25.35
CA ASP A 219 9.89 8.59 -26.15
C ASP A 219 9.88 8.92 -27.64
N ALA A 220 8.79 9.50 -28.14
CA ALA A 220 8.69 9.97 -29.53
C ALA A 220 9.60 11.19 -29.81
N LEU A 221 9.96 11.94 -28.78
CA LEU A 221 10.90 13.08 -28.91
C LEU A 221 12.35 12.65 -28.67
N LEU A 222 12.59 11.83 -27.64
CA LEU A 222 13.93 11.52 -27.15
C LEU A 222 13.94 10.19 -26.42
N THR A 223 14.93 9.35 -26.72
CA THR A 223 15.29 8.16 -25.94
C THR A 223 16.73 8.24 -25.44
N LEU A 224 17.03 7.50 -24.38
CA LEU A 224 18.37 7.41 -23.80
C LEU A 224 18.96 6.03 -24.07
N GLN A 225 20.18 5.98 -24.57
CA GLN A 225 20.90 4.74 -24.85
C GLN A 225 22.25 4.73 -24.13
N ASN A 226 22.86 3.56 -24.04
CA ASN A 226 24.20 3.34 -23.48
C ASN A 226 24.35 3.95 -22.07
N VAL A 227 23.30 3.85 -21.24
CA VAL A 227 23.33 4.31 -19.86
C VAL A 227 24.26 3.39 -19.07
N SER A 228 25.33 3.95 -18.54
CA SER A 228 26.29 3.22 -17.72
C SER A 228 26.89 4.12 -16.66
N ALA A 229 27.36 3.53 -15.58
CA ALA A 229 28.04 4.26 -14.53
C ALA A 229 29.37 3.59 -14.17
N LYS A 230 30.30 4.37 -13.62
CA LYS A 230 31.55 3.88 -13.03
C LYS A 230 31.94 4.73 -11.83
N LEU A 231 32.65 4.13 -10.89
CA LEU A 231 33.29 4.86 -9.82
C LEU A 231 34.61 5.46 -10.30
N VAL A 232 34.85 6.70 -9.94
CA VAL A 232 36.10 7.43 -10.24
C VAL A 232 36.58 8.08 -8.96
N SER A 233 37.78 7.75 -8.55
CA SER A 233 38.45 8.39 -7.41
C SER A 233 39.38 9.50 -7.89
N ASP A 234 39.26 10.64 -7.23
CA ASP A 234 40.14 11.79 -7.43
C ASP A 234 40.54 12.34 -6.07
N GLN A 235 41.81 12.22 -5.71
CA GLN A 235 42.36 12.51 -4.39
C GLN A 235 41.61 11.72 -3.31
N ASP A 236 40.98 12.42 -2.35
CA ASP A 236 40.22 11.81 -1.25
C ASP A 236 38.72 11.70 -1.52
N LYS A 237 38.28 11.96 -2.78
CA LYS A 237 36.88 11.98 -3.17
C LYS A 237 36.55 10.87 -4.15
N THR A 238 35.40 10.23 -3.94
CA THR A 238 34.87 9.26 -4.90
C THR A 238 33.63 9.82 -5.56
N PHE A 239 33.63 9.75 -6.89
CA PHE A 239 32.54 10.19 -7.74
C PHE A 239 31.88 8.99 -8.42
N LEU A 240 30.58 9.05 -8.54
CA LEU A 240 29.82 8.21 -9.44
C LEU A 240 29.69 8.96 -10.78
N ARG A 241 30.34 8.44 -11.83
CA ARG A 241 30.31 9.02 -13.17
C ARG A 241 29.30 8.27 -14.02
N LEU A 242 28.23 8.94 -14.40
CA LEU A 242 27.19 8.48 -15.30
C LEU A 242 27.53 8.87 -16.72
N SER A 243 27.45 7.94 -17.69
CA SER A 243 27.55 8.18 -19.13
C SER A 243 26.25 7.78 -19.81
N TYR A 244 25.79 8.56 -20.77
CA TYR A 244 24.56 8.30 -21.54
C TYR A 244 24.63 8.91 -22.95
N THR A 245 23.83 8.35 -23.87
CA THR A 245 23.69 8.82 -25.25
C THR A 245 22.24 9.22 -25.49
N PRO A 246 21.93 10.53 -25.68
CA PRO A 246 20.58 10.95 -26.06
C PRO A 246 20.38 10.73 -27.57
N VAL A 247 19.26 10.14 -27.95
CA VAL A 247 18.82 9.92 -29.32
C VAL A 247 17.55 10.73 -29.55
N PHE A 248 17.67 11.83 -30.28
CA PHE A 248 16.55 12.69 -30.65
C PHE A 248 15.84 12.13 -31.88
N HIS A 249 14.55 11.87 -31.81
CA HIS A 249 13.74 11.31 -32.90
C HIS A 249 12.98 12.36 -33.68
N GLN A 250 12.75 13.53 -33.08
CA GLN A 250 12.07 14.67 -33.69
C GLN A 250 12.90 15.94 -33.51
N ASP A 251 12.36 17.06 -34.01
CA ASP A 251 13.03 18.35 -34.07
C ASP A 251 13.51 18.81 -32.66
N ARG A 252 14.77 18.52 -32.39
CA ARG A 252 15.45 18.85 -31.15
C ARG A 252 15.37 20.34 -30.82
N GLU A 253 15.27 21.19 -31.83
CA GLU A 253 15.23 22.63 -31.64
C GLU A 253 13.96 23.08 -30.87
N GLN A 254 12.93 22.25 -30.80
CA GLN A 254 11.74 22.52 -30.02
C GLN A 254 11.92 22.24 -28.52
N ILE A 255 12.96 21.53 -28.11
CA ILE A 255 13.20 21.17 -26.70
C ILE A 255 13.96 22.32 -26.01
N ALA A 256 13.39 22.85 -24.94
CA ALA A 256 14.00 23.87 -24.10
C ALA A 256 14.76 23.28 -22.91
N ALA A 257 14.20 22.22 -22.26
CA ALA A 257 14.85 21.57 -21.13
C ALA A 257 14.43 20.11 -21.00
N ILE A 258 15.34 19.28 -20.45
CA ILE A 258 15.09 17.87 -20.16
C ILE A 258 15.45 17.64 -18.69
N LYS A 259 14.48 17.16 -17.90
CA LYS A 259 14.68 16.69 -16.53
C LYS A 259 14.72 15.17 -16.52
N ALA A 260 15.61 14.61 -15.74
CA ALA A 260 15.73 13.17 -15.57
C ALA A 260 16.07 12.81 -14.12
N VAL A 261 15.86 11.55 -13.75
CA VAL A 261 16.33 10.98 -12.49
C VAL A 261 17.26 9.82 -12.82
N TYR A 262 18.43 9.86 -12.24
CA TYR A 262 19.36 8.74 -12.25
C TYR A 262 19.20 7.91 -10.98
N THR A 263 19.12 6.59 -11.14
CA THR A 263 19.03 5.65 -10.03
C THR A 263 20.03 4.51 -10.26
N LEU A 264 20.83 4.21 -9.23
CA LEU A 264 21.72 3.04 -9.18
C LEU A 264 21.10 2.02 -8.21
N ARG A 265 20.80 0.82 -8.70
CA ARG A 265 20.19 -0.26 -7.90
C ARG A 265 21.11 -1.45 -7.79
N ARG A 266 21.05 -2.16 -6.67
CA ARG A 266 21.72 -3.45 -6.50
C ARG A 266 20.90 -4.54 -7.21
N LYS A 267 21.56 -5.39 -8.02
CA LYS A 267 20.87 -6.46 -8.78
C LYS A 267 20.27 -7.55 -7.90
N SER A 268 20.91 -7.83 -6.75
CA SER A 268 20.52 -8.96 -5.90
C SER A 268 19.19 -8.78 -5.18
N ASP A 269 18.81 -7.53 -4.83
CA ASP A 269 17.64 -7.20 -4.02
C ASP A 269 16.89 -5.94 -4.48
N ASP A 270 17.28 -5.38 -5.64
CA ASP A 270 16.74 -4.14 -6.22
C ASP A 270 16.83 -2.91 -5.30
N ALA A 271 17.68 -2.97 -4.26
CA ALA A 271 17.86 -1.85 -3.33
C ALA A 271 18.47 -0.63 -4.02
N VAL A 272 17.91 0.55 -3.75
CA VAL A 272 18.42 1.82 -4.27
C VAL A 272 19.68 2.20 -3.50
N LEU A 273 20.82 2.23 -4.20
CA LEU A 273 22.12 2.62 -3.62
C LEU A 273 22.40 4.10 -3.78
N TYR A 274 21.89 4.69 -4.88
CA TYR A 274 22.04 6.11 -5.17
C TYR A 274 20.87 6.58 -6.05
N THR A 275 20.39 7.79 -5.81
CA THR A 275 19.42 8.46 -6.68
C THR A 275 19.72 9.95 -6.72
N SER A 276 19.56 10.57 -7.90
CA SER A 276 19.77 12.01 -8.06
C SER A 276 18.97 12.55 -9.25
N PRO A 277 18.25 13.66 -9.06
CA PRO A 277 17.71 14.41 -10.18
C PRO A 277 18.83 15.10 -10.95
N LEU A 278 18.66 15.19 -12.27
CA LEU A 278 19.60 15.92 -13.11
C LEU A 278 18.89 16.56 -14.31
N ARG A 279 19.56 17.54 -14.91
CA ARG A 279 19.15 18.11 -16.20
C ARG A 279 20.05 17.56 -17.28
N LEU A 280 19.45 17.03 -18.33
CA LEU A 280 20.19 16.53 -19.47
C LEU A 280 20.48 17.65 -20.45
N SER A 281 21.61 17.51 -21.21
CA SER A 281 21.96 18.45 -22.26
C SER A 281 20.97 18.33 -23.43
N THR A 282 20.54 19.48 -23.94
CA THR A 282 19.78 19.59 -25.19
C THR A 282 20.70 19.76 -26.42
N SER A 283 22.03 19.87 -26.25
CA SER A 283 23.01 19.97 -27.33
C SER A 283 23.20 18.62 -28.02
N ALA A 284 23.50 18.60 -29.31
CA ALA A 284 23.91 17.41 -30.06
C ALA A 284 25.41 17.45 -30.46
N GLU A 285 26.19 18.31 -29.81
CA GLU A 285 27.61 18.46 -30.12
C GLU A 285 28.42 17.21 -29.77
N ARG A 286 27.90 16.35 -28.90
CA ARG A 286 28.55 15.11 -28.46
C ARG A 286 27.64 13.93 -28.67
N SER A 287 28.21 12.79 -29.01
CA SER A 287 27.50 11.51 -29.08
C SER A 287 27.21 10.91 -27.69
N THR A 288 28.06 11.24 -26.72
CA THR A 288 27.93 10.73 -25.34
C THR A 288 28.16 11.88 -24.36
N TYR A 289 27.34 11.93 -23.34
CA TYR A 289 27.40 12.91 -22.25
C TYR A 289 27.79 12.22 -20.97
N GLU A 290 28.45 12.95 -20.07
CA GLU A 290 28.83 12.47 -18.74
C GLU A 290 28.31 13.45 -17.67
N SER A 291 27.86 12.88 -16.58
CA SER A 291 27.52 13.60 -15.33
C SER A 291 28.28 12.97 -14.17
N GLN A 292 28.71 13.77 -13.21
CA GLN A 292 29.46 13.30 -12.05
C GLN A 292 28.71 13.67 -10.77
N PHE A 293 28.62 12.72 -9.86
CA PHE A 293 27.98 12.87 -8.56
C PHE A 293 28.99 12.52 -7.47
N LEU A 294 29.26 13.47 -6.58
CA LEU A 294 30.09 13.22 -5.39
C LEU A 294 29.35 12.28 -4.44
N LEU A 295 29.98 11.18 -4.08
CA LEU A 295 29.44 10.27 -3.07
C LEU A 295 29.71 10.81 -1.66
N ASN A 296 28.68 10.72 -0.79
CA ASN A 296 28.76 11.15 0.58
C ASN A 296 29.11 9.96 1.50
N PRO A 297 30.29 9.95 2.15
CA PRO A 297 30.68 8.85 3.03
C PRO A 297 29.85 8.76 4.32
N LEU A 298 29.01 9.75 4.64
CA LEU A 298 28.12 9.71 5.79
C LEU A 298 26.80 8.97 5.50
N ILE A 299 26.54 8.65 4.23
CA ILE A 299 25.37 7.86 3.81
C ILE A 299 25.81 6.39 3.67
N PRO A 300 25.25 5.44 4.47
CA PRO A 300 25.73 4.06 4.50
C PRO A 300 25.79 3.35 3.15
N SER A 301 24.78 3.48 2.27
CA SER A 301 24.80 2.90 0.92
C SER A 301 25.91 3.48 0.06
N GLN A 302 26.13 4.79 0.10
CA GLN A 302 27.19 5.45 -0.63
C GLN A 302 28.57 5.14 -0.05
N TYR A 303 28.68 5.04 1.28
CA TYR A 303 29.92 4.58 1.92
C TYR A 303 30.27 3.14 1.52
N ALA A 304 29.27 2.26 1.42
CA ALA A 304 29.49 0.89 0.94
C ALA A 304 30.02 0.89 -0.51
N LEU A 305 29.48 1.74 -1.39
CA LEU A 305 29.97 1.92 -2.76
C LEU A 305 31.42 2.44 -2.79
N ILE A 306 31.74 3.43 -1.94
CA ILE A 306 33.11 3.98 -1.83
C ILE A 306 34.09 2.87 -1.39
N ARG A 307 33.71 2.05 -0.39
CA ARG A 307 34.55 0.98 0.13
C ARG A 307 34.72 -0.20 -0.82
N SER A 308 33.66 -0.59 -1.53
CA SER A 308 33.73 -1.71 -2.49
C SER A 308 34.56 -1.37 -3.70
N ALA A 309 34.64 -0.08 -4.07
CA ALA A 309 35.23 0.44 -5.29
C ALA A 309 34.71 -0.25 -6.57
N ASN A 310 33.58 -0.93 -6.48
CA ASN A 310 33.00 -1.76 -7.53
C ASN A 310 31.48 -1.59 -7.58
N ILE A 311 30.93 -1.49 -8.79
CA ILE A 311 29.51 -1.42 -9.08
C ILE A 311 29.04 -2.48 -10.08
N ASP A 312 29.77 -3.59 -10.25
CA ASP A 312 29.44 -4.65 -11.21
C ASP A 312 28.10 -5.35 -10.87
N ASP A 313 27.77 -5.44 -9.58
CA ASP A 313 26.49 -5.96 -9.10
C ASP A 313 25.40 -4.88 -9.02
N THR A 314 25.45 -3.90 -9.91
CA THR A 314 24.46 -2.82 -9.96
C THR A 314 23.84 -2.64 -11.34
N THR A 315 22.66 -2.03 -11.36
CA THR A 315 21.97 -1.59 -12.59
C THR A 315 21.83 -0.09 -12.55
N SER A 316 22.25 0.57 -13.63
CA SER A 316 22.11 2.01 -13.85
C SER A 316 20.84 2.29 -14.63
N ILE A 317 19.97 3.10 -14.06
CA ILE A 317 18.70 3.51 -14.66
C ILE A 317 18.71 5.03 -14.77
N LEU A 318 18.43 5.56 -15.97
CA LEU A 318 18.28 6.99 -16.21
C LEU A 318 16.93 7.19 -16.91
N GLU A 319 15.99 7.79 -16.19
CA GLU A 319 14.63 8.01 -16.66
C GLU A 319 14.37 9.49 -16.90
N ILE A 320 13.79 9.85 -18.05
CA ILE A 320 13.32 11.20 -18.34
C ILE A 320 12.03 11.41 -17.56
N THR A 321 12.02 12.40 -16.67
CA THR A 321 10.86 12.75 -15.86
C THR A 321 10.06 13.91 -16.42
N ALA A 322 10.70 14.81 -17.19
CA ALA A 322 9.97 15.86 -17.91
C ALA A 322 10.77 16.40 -19.10
N ILE A 323 10.04 16.81 -20.13
CA ILE A 323 10.55 17.61 -21.24
C ILE A 323 9.74 18.90 -21.32
N THR A 324 10.43 20.04 -21.30
CA THR A 324 9.84 21.36 -21.55
C THR A 324 10.13 21.75 -22.99
N LEU A 325 9.10 22.07 -23.77
CA LEU A 325 9.22 22.59 -25.13
C LEU A 325 9.39 24.12 -25.12
N LYS A 326 9.88 24.68 -26.22
CA LYS A 326 10.09 26.14 -26.34
C LYS A 326 8.79 26.95 -26.36
N ASP A 327 7.68 26.35 -26.69
CA ASP A 327 6.37 26.98 -26.64
C ASP A 327 5.79 27.03 -25.21
N GLY A 328 6.53 26.50 -24.21
CA GLY A 328 6.14 26.42 -22.82
C GLY A 328 5.38 25.15 -22.43
N THR A 329 5.09 24.26 -23.38
CA THR A 329 4.45 22.98 -23.07
C THR A 329 5.39 22.11 -22.23
N GLU A 330 4.92 21.58 -21.13
CA GLU A 330 5.65 20.62 -20.30
C GLU A 330 5.00 19.23 -20.40
N LEU A 331 5.79 18.25 -20.80
CA LEU A 331 5.47 16.82 -20.75
C LEU A 331 6.13 16.27 -19.48
N ALA A 332 5.36 16.04 -18.44
CA ALA A 332 5.89 15.57 -17.16
C ALA A 332 5.26 14.23 -16.76
N VAL A 333 6.11 13.33 -16.29
CA VAL A 333 5.72 12.07 -15.66
C VAL A 333 5.38 12.37 -14.21
N GLU A 334 4.16 12.03 -13.79
CA GLU A 334 3.72 12.21 -12.40
C GLU A 334 4.32 11.15 -11.49
N ASN A 335 4.66 11.55 -10.27
CA ASN A 335 5.19 10.64 -9.24
C ASN A 335 4.06 10.01 -8.39
N ASP A 336 2.86 10.59 -8.47
CA ASP A 336 1.68 10.16 -7.73
C ASP A 336 0.44 10.29 -8.62
N LEU A 337 -0.55 9.47 -8.41
CA LEU A 337 -1.87 9.65 -9.04
C LEU A 337 -2.51 10.96 -8.57
N PRO A 338 -3.15 11.74 -9.46
CA PRO A 338 -3.86 12.95 -9.07
C PRO A 338 -5.02 12.60 -8.14
N GLN A 339 -5.36 13.54 -7.23
CA GLN A 339 -6.41 13.33 -6.23
C GLN A 339 -7.82 13.15 -6.84
N SER A 340 -7.98 13.52 -8.09
CA SER A 340 -9.23 13.39 -8.87
C SER A 340 -9.19 12.22 -9.85
N TYR A 341 -8.29 11.29 -9.62
CA TYR A 341 -8.18 10.08 -10.45
C TYR A 341 -9.32 9.13 -10.16
#